data_607ad16cf764888c73b1cdc1712e921b
#
_entry.id   607ad16cf764888c73b1cdc1712e921b
#
_cell.length_a   1.000
_cell.length_b   1.000
_cell.length_c   1.000
_cell.angle_alpha   90.00
_cell.angle_beta   90.00
_cell.angle_gamma   90.00
#
_symmetry.space_group_name_H-M   'P 1'
#
loop_
_entity.id
_entity.type
_entity.pdbx_description
1 polymer ?
#
loop_
_entity_poly.entity_id
_entity_poly.type
_entity_poly.pdbx_seq_one_letter_code
_entity_poly.pdbx_strand_id
1 'polypeptide(L)'
;EHGQLVLPGIGNLRMHQTDAIQMNGQFQPPVHQIVFDAIIEPTTKPNKLFYIYLSDHLDCSIEQAIIDYAAFFTNQLSASNVVDLGNLGQLNILNDAYTFESNYNSAHYFQPIHLDKVQIEDQTENNFNSSSNQWWILPLIIAIIAIVAILLK
;
A
#
# COMPACT_ATOMS: atom_id res chain seq x y z
N GLU A 1 -3.29 8.10 9.58
CA GLU A 1 -3.04 9.53 9.19
C GLU A 1 -1.59 9.72 8.70
N HIS A 2 -1.06 8.72 8.00
CA HIS A 2 0.28 8.77 7.44
C HIS A 2 0.13 9.08 5.94
N GLY A 3 0.74 10.14 5.45
CA GLY A 3 0.71 10.53 4.05
C GLY A 3 0.27 11.96 3.79
N GLN A 4 0.36 12.82 4.80
CA GLN A 4 0.06 14.23 4.69
C GLN A 4 1.20 15.05 5.30
N LEU A 5 1.65 16.09 4.58
CA LEU A 5 2.62 17.06 5.05
C LEU A 5 2.02 18.46 4.94
N VAL A 6 1.85 19.10 6.09
CA VAL A 6 1.35 20.49 6.16
C VAL A 6 2.52 21.45 5.98
N LEU A 7 2.40 22.36 5.02
CA LEU A 7 3.30 23.47 4.78
C LEU A 7 2.64 24.74 5.35
N PRO A 8 3.06 25.23 6.54
CA PRO A 8 2.39 26.34 7.21
C PRO A 8 2.35 27.60 6.33
N GLY A 9 1.15 28.17 6.16
CA GLY A 9 0.95 29.38 5.33
C GLY A 9 0.94 29.16 3.81
N ILE A 10 1.15 27.90 3.34
CA ILE A 10 1.28 27.60 1.91
C ILE A 10 0.21 26.62 1.47
N GLY A 11 0.08 25.48 2.16
CA GLY A 11 -0.85 24.44 1.76
C GLY A 11 -0.52 23.08 2.39
N ASN A 12 -0.97 22.05 1.72
CA ASN A 12 -0.89 20.70 2.23
C ASN A 12 -0.55 19.70 1.10
N LEU A 13 0.47 18.90 1.30
CA LEU A 13 0.81 17.78 0.42
C LEU A 13 0.17 16.51 0.97
N ARG A 14 -0.62 15.83 0.15
CA ARG A 14 -1.25 14.55 0.51
C ARG A 14 -0.88 13.47 -0.48
N MET A 15 -0.64 12.28 0.05
CA MET A 15 -0.52 11.11 -0.79
C MET A 15 -1.91 10.58 -1.11
N HIS A 16 -2.27 10.60 -2.38
CA HIS A 16 -3.51 10.02 -2.90
C HIS A 16 -3.18 8.66 -3.51
N GLN A 17 -3.93 7.64 -3.13
CA GLN A 17 -3.82 6.31 -3.69
C GLN A 17 -5.04 6.02 -4.56
N THR A 18 -4.80 5.64 -5.80
CA THR A 18 -5.85 5.08 -6.67
C THR A 18 -5.91 3.57 -6.50
N ASP A 19 -7.11 3.03 -6.60
CA ASP A 19 -7.29 1.57 -6.53
C ASP A 19 -6.65 0.86 -7.73
N ALA A 20 -6.32 -0.42 -7.52
CA ALA A 20 -5.92 -1.28 -8.62
C ALA A 20 -7.06 -1.45 -9.63
N ILE A 21 -6.78 -1.33 -10.92
CA ILE A 21 -7.78 -1.44 -11.98
C ILE A 21 -7.47 -2.66 -12.84
N GLN A 22 -8.52 -3.43 -13.18
CA GLN A 22 -8.40 -4.47 -14.19
C GLN A 22 -8.80 -3.91 -15.56
N MET A 23 -7.84 -3.89 -16.48
CA MET A 23 -8.07 -3.46 -17.87
C MET A 23 -7.46 -4.45 -18.84
N ASN A 24 -8.23 -4.92 -19.82
CA ASN A 24 -7.75 -5.80 -20.89
C ASN A 24 -7.04 -7.09 -20.40
N GLY A 25 -7.50 -7.69 -19.30
CA GLY A 25 -6.89 -8.90 -18.76
C GLY A 25 -5.57 -8.67 -17.99
N GLN A 26 -5.23 -7.41 -17.71
CA GLN A 26 -4.11 -7.02 -16.89
C GLN A 26 -4.61 -6.36 -15.61
N PHE A 27 -3.97 -6.64 -14.49
CA PHE A 27 -4.11 -5.84 -13.29
C PHE A 27 -3.08 -4.72 -13.30
N GLN A 28 -3.56 -3.49 -13.34
CA GLN A 28 -2.74 -2.34 -13.07
C GLN A 28 -2.68 -2.14 -11.55
N PRO A 29 -1.49 -2.03 -10.98
CA PRO A 29 -1.33 -1.83 -9.55
C PRO A 29 -1.88 -0.47 -9.10
N PRO A 30 -2.16 -0.30 -7.80
CA PRO A 30 -2.55 0.99 -7.26
C PRO A 30 -1.43 1.99 -7.48
N VAL A 31 -1.80 3.19 -7.92
CA VAL A 31 -0.85 4.28 -8.16
C VAL A 31 -0.94 5.26 -7.01
N HIS A 32 0.21 5.61 -6.44
CA HIS A 32 0.32 6.67 -5.45
C HIS A 32 0.73 7.96 -6.14
N GLN A 33 0.02 9.03 -5.85
CA GLN A 33 0.30 10.38 -6.36
C GLN A 33 0.36 11.37 -5.21
N ILE A 34 1.25 12.34 -5.31
CA ILE A 34 1.28 13.46 -4.37
C ILE A 34 0.41 14.56 -4.94
N VAL A 35 -0.60 14.96 -4.18
CA VAL A 35 -1.54 16.03 -4.51
C VAL A 35 -1.29 17.19 -3.57
N PHE A 36 -1.27 18.40 -4.12
CA PHE A 36 -1.13 19.63 -3.36
C PHE A 36 -2.48 20.36 -3.27
N ASP A 37 -2.84 20.70 -2.04
CA ASP A 37 -3.99 21.56 -1.73
C ASP A 37 -3.48 22.88 -1.19
N ALA A 38 -3.74 23.97 -1.91
CA ALA A 38 -3.43 25.33 -1.48
C ALA A 38 -4.34 25.81 -0.32
N ILE A 39 -5.45 25.10 -0.08
CA ILE A 39 -6.39 25.45 0.99
C ILE A 39 -5.93 24.75 2.26
N ILE A 40 -5.53 25.55 3.24
CA ILE A 40 -5.24 25.05 4.59
C ILE A 40 -6.57 25.01 5.34
N GLU A 41 -7.11 23.81 5.53
CA GLU A 41 -8.24 23.67 6.45
C GLU A 41 -7.79 24.04 7.88
N PRO A 42 -8.53 24.91 8.59
CA PRO A 42 -8.13 25.35 9.94
C PRO A 42 -8.07 24.18 10.94
N THR A 43 -8.63 23.03 10.60
CA THR A 43 -8.62 21.81 11.41
C THR A 43 -7.40 20.92 11.14
N THR A 44 -6.61 21.21 10.10
CA THR A 44 -5.45 20.38 9.78
C THR A 44 -4.34 20.62 10.81
N LYS A 45 -4.23 19.70 11.74
CA LYS A 45 -3.15 19.74 12.74
C LYS A 45 -1.83 19.42 12.06
N PRO A 46 -0.79 20.23 12.28
CA PRO A 46 0.55 19.92 11.79
C PRO A 46 0.97 18.53 12.27
N ASN A 47 1.72 17.81 11.45
CA ASN A 47 2.23 16.50 11.82
C ASN A 47 3.17 16.63 13.05
N LYS A 48 2.65 16.31 14.21
CA LYS A 48 3.37 16.47 15.49
C LYS A 48 4.71 15.75 15.49
N LEU A 49 4.79 14.55 14.92
CA LEU A 49 6.04 13.77 14.89
C LEU A 49 7.11 14.43 14.03
N PHE A 50 6.72 15.03 12.92
CA PHE A 50 7.65 15.75 12.06
C PHE A 50 8.25 16.97 12.79
N TYR A 51 7.43 17.73 13.49
CA TYR A 51 7.91 18.91 14.22
C TYR A 51 8.69 18.57 15.47
N ILE A 52 8.41 17.46 16.13
CA ILE A 52 9.26 16.93 17.20
C ILE A 52 10.65 16.61 16.64
N TYR A 53 10.70 15.85 15.54
CA TYR A 53 11.96 15.52 14.87
C TYR A 53 12.74 16.78 14.46
N LEU A 54 12.05 17.77 13.90
CA LEU A 54 12.66 19.02 13.47
C LEU A 54 13.18 19.84 14.66
N SER A 55 12.42 19.94 15.74
CA SER A 55 12.84 20.64 16.98
C SER A 55 14.07 20.02 17.61
N ASP A 56 14.16 18.69 17.63
CA ASP A 56 15.32 17.95 18.14
C ASP A 56 16.57 18.21 17.27
N HIS A 57 16.42 18.32 15.95
CA HIS A 57 17.53 18.58 15.04
C HIS A 57 18.01 20.03 15.04
N LEU A 58 17.10 20.97 15.29
CA LEU A 58 17.40 22.41 15.33
C LEU A 58 17.75 22.89 16.75
N ASP A 59 17.67 22.03 17.75
CA ASP A 59 17.87 22.35 19.16
C ASP A 59 17.00 23.54 19.62
N CYS A 60 15.72 23.49 19.24
CA CYS A 60 14.76 24.56 19.55
C CYS A 60 13.42 24.01 20.03
N SER A 61 12.50 24.87 20.46
CA SER A 61 11.13 24.44 20.81
C SER A 61 10.34 24.04 19.57
N ILE A 62 9.29 23.21 19.74
CA ILE A 62 8.41 22.80 18.63
C ILE A 62 7.76 24.02 17.97
N GLU A 63 7.33 25.01 18.76
CA GLU A 63 6.74 26.25 18.27
C GLU A 63 7.73 27.03 17.40
N GLN A 64 8.99 27.11 17.82
CA GLN A 64 10.05 27.75 17.06
C GLN A 64 10.34 26.98 15.78
N ALA A 65 10.40 25.65 15.81
CA ALA A 65 10.60 24.81 14.66
C ALA A 65 9.50 25.01 13.59
N ILE A 66 8.23 25.18 14.00
CA ILE A 66 7.13 25.50 13.09
C ILE A 66 7.34 26.86 12.41
N ILE A 67 7.73 27.88 13.18
CA ILE A 67 7.97 29.24 12.66
C ILE A 67 9.14 29.24 11.69
N ASP A 68 10.25 28.61 12.06
CA ASP A 68 11.47 28.56 11.24
C ASP A 68 11.23 27.79 9.95
N TYR A 69 10.47 26.68 10.01
CA TYR A 69 10.08 25.92 8.85
C TYR A 69 9.19 26.73 7.89
N ALA A 70 8.18 27.43 8.41
CA ALA A 70 7.33 28.32 7.60
C ALA A 70 8.15 29.46 6.98
N ALA A 71 9.03 30.09 7.76
CA ALA A 71 9.91 31.15 7.29
C ALA A 71 10.87 30.66 6.19
N PHE A 72 11.42 29.47 6.32
CA PHE A 72 12.28 28.88 5.30
C PHE A 72 11.57 28.81 3.93
N PHE A 73 10.35 28.25 3.89
CA PHE A 73 9.60 28.15 2.63
C PHE A 73 9.23 29.52 2.07
N THR A 74 8.76 30.43 2.91
CA THR A 74 8.38 31.79 2.48
C THR A 74 9.58 32.53 1.90
N ASN A 75 10.75 32.43 2.54
CA ASN A 75 11.96 33.07 2.07
C ASN A 75 12.46 32.47 0.76
N GLN A 76 12.46 31.14 0.64
CA GLN A 76 12.89 30.46 -0.59
C GLN A 76 11.97 30.81 -1.77
N LEU A 77 10.65 30.76 -1.56
CA LEU A 77 9.67 31.10 -2.59
C LEU A 77 9.77 32.59 -3.01
N SER A 78 10.02 33.49 -2.05
CA SER A 78 10.22 34.91 -2.35
C SER A 78 11.50 35.18 -3.13
N ALA A 79 12.55 34.37 -2.93
CA ALA A 79 13.84 34.55 -3.59
C ALA A 79 13.88 33.95 -5.00
N SER A 80 13.28 32.76 -5.20
CA SER A 80 13.43 31.98 -6.41
C SER A 80 12.11 31.62 -7.11
N ASN A 81 10.97 31.91 -6.51
CA ASN A 81 9.63 31.42 -6.91
C ASN A 81 9.49 29.88 -6.98
N VAL A 82 10.52 29.16 -6.58
CA VAL A 82 10.59 27.69 -6.66
C VAL A 82 11.25 27.16 -5.41
N VAL A 83 10.68 26.10 -4.85
CA VAL A 83 11.31 25.30 -3.79
C VAL A 83 11.39 23.85 -4.26
N ASP A 84 12.60 23.31 -4.33
CA ASP A 84 12.83 21.91 -4.63
C ASP A 84 12.67 21.05 -3.36
N LEU A 85 11.74 20.10 -3.41
CA LEU A 85 11.47 19.13 -2.36
C LEU A 85 12.11 17.76 -2.66
N GLY A 86 13.12 17.75 -3.53
CA GLY A 86 13.84 16.55 -3.93
C GLY A 86 12.95 15.56 -4.68
N ASN A 87 12.94 14.31 -4.20
CA ASN A 87 12.18 13.24 -4.86
C ASN A 87 10.66 13.44 -4.81
N LEU A 88 10.15 14.33 -3.97
CA LEU A 88 8.73 14.61 -3.90
C LEU A 88 8.27 15.47 -5.08
N GLY A 89 9.06 16.44 -5.49
CA GLY A 89 8.72 17.37 -6.56
C GLY A 89 9.15 18.80 -6.27
N GLN A 90 8.54 19.75 -6.98
CA GLN A 90 8.86 21.17 -6.87
C GLN A 90 7.60 21.97 -6.56
N LEU A 91 7.71 22.89 -5.60
CA LEU A 91 6.67 23.85 -5.26
C LEU A 91 7.00 25.18 -5.92
N ASN A 92 6.07 25.72 -6.71
CA ASN A 92 6.26 26.91 -7.50
C ASN A 92 5.22 27.97 -7.12
N ILE A 93 5.55 29.26 -7.29
CA ILE A 93 4.59 30.36 -7.31
C ILE A 93 4.39 30.80 -8.76
N LEU A 94 3.16 30.70 -9.24
CA LEU A 94 2.76 31.18 -10.57
C LEU A 94 1.52 32.05 -10.45
N ASN A 95 1.59 33.31 -10.88
CA ASN A 95 0.48 34.26 -10.79
C ASN A 95 -0.13 34.40 -9.39
N ASP A 96 0.72 34.53 -8.37
CA ASP A 96 0.36 34.57 -6.95
C ASP A 96 -0.37 33.33 -6.41
N ALA A 97 -0.33 32.22 -7.15
CA ALA A 97 -0.87 30.94 -6.71
C ALA A 97 0.24 29.91 -6.52
N TYR A 98 0.11 29.12 -5.46
CA TYR A 98 1.01 27.99 -5.24
C TYR A 98 0.61 26.82 -6.15
N THR A 99 1.59 26.25 -6.84
CA THR A 99 1.45 25.08 -7.69
C THR A 99 2.52 24.06 -7.33
N PHE A 100 2.20 22.77 -7.46
CA PHE A 100 3.14 21.70 -7.15
C PHE A 100 3.27 20.75 -8.33
N GLU A 101 4.50 20.50 -8.74
CA GLU A 101 4.85 19.52 -9.75
C GLU A 101 5.50 18.31 -9.07
N SER A 102 4.80 17.18 -9.09
CA SER A 102 5.29 15.95 -8.46
C SER A 102 6.29 15.25 -9.34
N ASN A 103 7.47 14.92 -8.78
CA ASN A 103 8.46 14.02 -9.38
C ASN A 103 8.22 12.55 -8.95
N TYR A 104 7.29 12.33 -8.01
CA TYR A 104 7.00 11.02 -7.50
C TYR A 104 6.16 10.22 -8.48
N ASN A 105 6.71 9.13 -8.99
CA ASN A 105 6.01 8.20 -9.86
C ASN A 105 6.09 6.78 -9.29
N SER A 106 5.00 6.33 -8.69
CA SER A 106 4.93 4.97 -8.13
C SER A 106 4.85 3.88 -9.21
N ALA A 107 4.53 4.22 -10.46
CA ALA A 107 4.45 3.25 -11.55
C ALA A 107 5.81 2.56 -11.84
N HIS A 108 6.92 3.16 -11.43
CA HIS A 108 8.23 2.51 -11.53
C HIS A 108 8.42 1.33 -10.58
N TYR A 109 7.68 1.29 -9.49
CA TYR A 109 7.82 0.25 -8.47
C TYR A 109 6.93 -0.96 -8.70
N PHE A 110 5.85 -0.78 -9.46
CA PHE A 110 4.85 -1.82 -9.67
C PHE A 110 4.58 -1.97 -11.17
N GLN A 111 4.97 -3.12 -11.72
CA GLN A 111 4.65 -3.45 -13.11
C GLN A 111 3.25 -4.06 -13.20
N PRO A 112 2.52 -3.84 -14.32
CA PRO A 112 1.26 -4.52 -14.56
C PRO A 112 1.45 -6.04 -14.51
N ILE A 113 0.58 -6.72 -13.81
CA ILE A 113 0.58 -8.18 -13.75
C ILE A 113 -0.36 -8.70 -14.83
N HIS A 114 0.19 -9.47 -15.79
CA HIS A 114 -0.61 -10.24 -16.72
C HIS A 114 -1.25 -11.40 -15.94
N LEU A 115 -2.55 -11.41 -15.89
CA LEU A 115 -3.27 -12.61 -15.57
C LEU A 115 -3.25 -13.46 -16.85
N ASP A 116 -2.20 -14.24 -17.04
CA ASP A 116 -2.38 -15.43 -17.83
C ASP A 116 -3.59 -16.12 -17.22
N LYS A 117 -4.60 -16.44 -18.06
CA LYS A 117 -5.67 -17.32 -17.63
C LYS A 117 -4.95 -18.46 -16.96
N VAL A 118 -4.93 -18.48 -15.63
CA VAL A 118 -4.75 -19.72 -14.93
C VAL A 118 -5.88 -20.54 -15.49
N GLN A 119 -5.57 -21.37 -16.50
CA GLN A 119 -6.38 -22.52 -16.75
C GLN A 119 -6.35 -23.18 -15.37
N ILE A 120 -7.41 -22.92 -14.62
CA ILE A 120 -7.85 -23.93 -13.69
C ILE A 120 -8.02 -25.08 -14.68
N GLU A 121 -6.94 -25.86 -14.91
CA GLU A 121 -7.12 -27.25 -15.22
C GLU A 121 -8.14 -27.62 -14.18
N ASP A 122 -9.41 -27.71 -14.63
CA ASP A 122 -10.34 -28.55 -13.94
C ASP A 122 -9.47 -29.74 -13.63
N GLN A 123 -8.97 -29.80 -12.41
CA GLN A 123 -8.47 -31.03 -11.89
C GLN A 123 -9.72 -31.89 -12.00
N THR A 124 -9.88 -32.31 -13.26
CA THR A 124 -10.68 -33.47 -13.59
C THR A 124 -10.46 -34.31 -12.39
N GLU A 125 -11.54 -34.33 -11.62
CA GLU A 125 -11.68 -35.25 -10.50
C GLU A 125 -10.59 -36.28 -10.67
N ASN A 126 -9.49 -36.13 -9.89
CA ASN A 126 -8.65 -37.26 -9.71
C ASN A 126 -9.68 -38.31 -9.38
N ASN A 127 -10.01 -39.13 -10.40
CA ASN A 127 -10.61 -40.36 -10.15
C ASN A 127 -9.75 -40.93 -9.04
N PHE A 128 -10.13 -40.55 -7.82
CA PHE A 128 -9.95 -41.48 -6.74
C PHE A 128 -10.62 -42.70 -7.31
N ASN A 129 -9.83 -43.46 -8.08
CA ASN A 129 -10.08 -44.84 -8.21
C ASN A 129 -10.34 -45.21 -6.78
N SER A 130 -11.60 -45.21 -6.46
CA SER A 130 -12.16 -45.93 -5.35
C SER A 130 -11.60 -47.33 -5.56
N SER A 131 -10.35 -47.54 -5.20
CA SER A 131 -9.81 -48.84 -4.94
C SER A 131 -10.75 -49.29 -3.86
N SER A 132 -11.72 -50.05 -4.33
CA SER A 132 -12.84 -50.58 -3.60
C SER A 132 -12.35 -50.79 -2.18
N ASN A 133 -12.94 -50.03 -1.29
CA ASN A 133 -12.55 -49.96 0.12
C ASN A 133 -12.91 -51.32 0.75
N GLN A 134 -12.17 -52.37 0.32
CA GLN A 134 -12.36 -53.77 0.69
C GLN A 134 -11.73 -54.07 2.06
N TRP A 135 -11.40 -53.05 2.80
CA TRP A 135 -10.84 -53.20 4.14
C TRP A 135 -11.78 -54.01 5.07
N TRP A 136 -13.08 -54.01 4.82
CA TRP A 136 -14.08 -54.78 5.56
C TRP A 136 -14.04 -56.28 5.26
N ILE A 137 -13.42 -56.72 4.14
CA ILE A 137 -13.28 -58.13 3.77
C ILE A 137 -12.34 -58.83 4.74
N LEU A 138 -11.30 -58.16 5.21
CA LEU A 138 -10.31 -58.72 6.12
C LEU A 138 -10.91 -59.16 7.48
N PRO A 139 -11.69 -58.29 8.17
CA PRO A 139 -12.39 -58.73 9.38
C PRO A 139 -13.43 -59.82 9.14
N LEU A 140 -14.08 -59.84 7.96
CA LEU A 140 -15.03 -60.89 7.61
C LEU A 140 -14.36 -62.27 7.44
N ILE A 141 -13.21 -62.34 6.78
CA ILE A 141 -12.41 -63.55 6.63
C ILE A 141 -11.98 -64.08 8.01
N ILE A 142 -11.51 -63.22 8.91
CA ILE A 142 -11.09 -63.59 10.26
C ILE A 142 -12.28 -64.14 11.05
N ALA A 143 -13.46 -63.57 10.93
CA ALA A 143 -14.69 -64.04 11.58
C ALA A 143 -15.06 -65.46 11.11
N ILE A 144 -14.99 -65.70 9.79
CA ILE A 144 -15.28 -67.01 9.20
C ILE A 144 -14.30 -68.10 9.74
N ILE A 145 -13.00 -67.77 9.78
CA ILE A 145 -11.97 -68.66 10.29
C ILE A 145 -12.24 -68.99 11.75
N ALA A 146 -12.62 -68.03 12.57
CA ALA A 146 -12.92 -68.24 13.98
C ALA A 146 -14.14 -69.14 14.15
N ILE A 147 -15.19 -69.02 13.37
CA ILE A 147 -16.38 -69.84 13.40
C ILE A 147 -16.03 -71.32 13.03
N VAL A 148 -15.26 -71.52 11.97
CA VAL A 148 -14.82 -72.87 11.55
C VAL A 148 -13.96 -73.52 12.62
N ALA A 149 -13.06 -72.77 13.27
CA ALA A 149 -12.24 -73.29 14.34
C ALA A 149 -13.08 -73.78 15.57
N ILE A 150 -14.20 -73.10 15.85
CA ILE A 150 -15.10 -73.44 16.93
C ILE A 150 -15.90 -74.74 16.58
N LEU A 151 -16.31 -74.90 15.31
CA LEU A 151 -17.11 -76.03 14.85
C LEU A 151 -16.29 -77.32 14.69
N LEU A 152 -14.98 -77.21 14.51
CA LEU A 152 -14.08 -78.33 14.37
C LEU A 152 -13.48 -78.79 15.70
N LYS A 153 -13.84 -78.19 16.81
CA LYS A 153 -13.41 -78.53 18.15
C LYS A 153 -14.48 -79.44 18.85
#